data_54a102a70fa19aed47d52622311210e9
#
_entry.id   54a102a70fa19aed47d52622311210e9
#
_cell.length_a   1.000
_cell.length_b   1.000
_cell.length_c   1.000
_cell.angle_alpha   90.00
_cell.angle_beta   90.00
_cell.angle_gamma   90.00
#
_symmetry.space_group_name_H-M   'P 1'
#
loop_
_entity.id
_entity.type
_entity.pdbx_description
1 polymer ?
#
loop_
_entity_poly.entity_id
_entity_poly.type
_entity_poly.pdbx_seq_one_letter_code
_entity_poly.pdbx_strand_id
1 'polypeptide(L)'
;MYISEISADNEEYDLWADWILHRRNAGSLEFKQRIMAEVERYADRVLDAAQLQPGMTLVDVGCGDGFLGLRGIKRAGPTLRVIFTDISARLLKTAEEKCIRENVREQCTFFIASAENLSAIADQSVDVVATRSALAYVHNKPAALSEFWRVLKPGAKISFAEPVFQDEALAVGALRAVIESNPKTAHNNLINLIYRLKSAQFPSDKDQMEHASFCNFSERDLLRMVQEAGFHEAHLELHIDVYRSLINSWDEFIGRSPHPLAPSPQQVMEQSFSVDEQKLFESVIRPAVESKTILDNERIVYLTATKHA
;
A
#
# COMPACT_ATOMS: atom_id res chain seq x y z
N MET A 1 24.08 10.84 6.57
CA MET A 1 24.52 9.59 7.19
C MET A 1 24.33 8.51 6.14
N TYR A 2 25.39 7.83 5.73
CA TYR A 2 25.27 6.81 4.69
C TYR A 2 24.71 5.53 5.30
N ILE A 3 23.74 4.89 4.62
CA ILE A 3 23.12 3.61 5.03
C ILE A 3 24.15 2.46 5.07
N SER A 4 25.34 2.66 4.52
CA SER A 4 26.44 1.66 4.44
C SER A 4 27.07 1.23 5.77
N GLU A 5 26.67 1.81 6.91
CA GLU A 5 27.23 1.49 8.23
C GLU A 5 26.30 0.66 9.13
N ILE A 6 25.18 0.16 8.60
CA ILE A 6 24.31 -0.75 9.35
C ILE A 6 24.89 -2.17 9.18
N SER A 7 25.42 -2.70 10.26
CA SER A 7 26.05 -4.05 10.33
C SER A 7 25.07 -5.13 9.85
N ALA A 8 25.58 -6.05 9.02
CA ALA A 8 24.84 -7.13 8.35
C ALA A 8 24.42 -8.31 9.25
N ASP A 9 24.45 -8.19 10.59
CA ASP A 9 24.44 -9.34 11.49
C ASP A 9 23.15 -9.53 12.31
N ASN A 10 22.01 -8.89 11.93
CA ASN A 10 20.69 -9.28 12.42
C ASN A 10 19.66 -8.95 11.31
N GLU A 11 19.49 -9.84 10.33
CA GLU A 11 18.38 -9.75 9.38
C GLU A 11 17.08 -10.16 10.09
N GLU A 12 16.53 -9.27 10.90
CA GLU A 12 15.16 -9.37 11.32
C GLU A 12 14.26 -9.37 10.07
N TYR A 13 13.30 -10.30 10.01
CA TYR A 13 12.41 -10.47 8.87
C TYR A 13 11.70 -9.14 8.53
N ASP A 14 12.05 -8.55 7.38
CA ASP A 14 11.46 -7.31 6.88
C ASP A 14 10.23 -7.62 6.02
N LEU A 15 9.07 -7.59 6.67
CA LEU A 15 7.77 -7.87 6.07
C LEU A 15 7.47 -6.99 4.85
N TRP A 16 7.84 -5.70 4.90
CA TRP A 16 7.56 -4.73 3.84
C TRP A 16 8.41 -4.99 2.61
N ALA A 17 9.70 -5.20 2.82
CA ALA A 17 10.62 -5.55 1.75
C ALA A 17 10.26 -6.90 1.12
N ASP A 18 9.95 -7.90 1.93
CA ASP A 18 9.53 -9.21 1.43
C ASP A 18 8.27 -9.10 0.57
N TRP A 19 7.28 -8.31 1.00
CA TRP A 19 6.06 -8.13 0.21
C TRP A 19 6.32 -7.39 -1.10
N ILE A 20 6.98 -6.25 -1.08
CA ILE A 20 7.21 -5.43 -2.28
C ILE A 20 8.08 -6.17 -3.30
N LEU A 21 9.10 -6.87 -2.83
CA LEU A 21 10.08 -7.52 -3.71
C LEU A 21 9.63 -8.90 -4.22
N HIS A 22 8.80 -9.61 -3.44
CA HIS A 22 8.48 -11.02 -3.70
C HIS A 22 6.97 -11.32 -3.70
N ARG A 23 6.26 -11.12 -2.56
CA ARG A 23 4.90 -11.64 -2.38
C ARG A 23 3.81 -10.89 -3.13
N ARG A 24 4.01 -9.60 -3.42
CA ARG A 24 3.02 -8.79 -4.15
C ARG A 24 2.73 -9.34 -5.54
N ASN A 25 3.72 -9.90 -6.20
CA ASN A 25 3.65 -10.41 -7.56
C ASN A 25 3.91 -11.92 -7.66
N ALA A 26 3.78 -12.66 -6.55
CA ALA A 26 4.02 -14.12 -6.50
C ALA A 26 5.39 -14.54 -7.07
N GLY A 27 6.42 -13.68 -7.00
CA GLY A 27 7.72 -13.93 -7.62
C GLY A 27 7.74 -13.88 -9.16
N SER A 28 6.60 -13.64 -9.82
CA SER A 28 6.48 -13.62 -11.28
C SER A 28 6.88 -12.26 -11.86
N LEU A 29 7.89 -12.23 -12.73
CA LEU A 29 8.29 -11.02 -13.46
C LEU A 29 7.21 -10.56 -14.43
N GLU A 30 6.53 -11.48 -15.10
CA GLU A 30 5.45 -11.18 -16.04
C GLU A 30 4.25 -10.57 -15.31
N PHE A 31 3.88 -11.11 -14.15
CA PHE A 31 2.81 -10.53 -13.34
C PHE A 31 3.23 -9.15 -12.82
N LYS A 32 4.48 -8.98 -12.37
CA LYS A 32 5.01 -7.67 -11.99
C LYS A 32 4.86 -6.65 -13.12
N GLN A 33 5.17 -7.01 -14.35
CA GLN A 33 5.01 -6.09 -15.49
C GLN A 33 3.55 -5.68 -15.74
N ARG A 34 2.59 -6.63 -15.58
CA ARG A 34 1.16 -6.33 -15.73
C ARG A 34 0.64 -5.34 -14.69
N ILE A 35 1.04 -5.50 -13.42
CA ILE A 35 0.60 -4.58 -12.36
C ILE A 35 1.32 -3.23 -12.39
N MET A 36 2.45 -3.11 -13.09
CA MET A 36 3.20 -1.85 -13.14
C MET A 36 2.40 -0.70 -13.79
N ALA A 37 1.55 -0.98 -14.75
CA ALA A 37 0.70 0.03 -15.38
C ALA A 37 -0.26 0.69 -14.35
N GLU A 38 -0.78 -0.09 -13.40
CA GLU A 38 -1.61 0.44 -12.31
C GLU A 38 -0.78 1.25 -11.32
N VAL A 39 0.38 0.70 -10.93
CA VAL A 39 1.31 1.39 -10.03
C VAL A 39 1.73 2.75 -10.60
N GLU A 40 1.98 2.81 -11.91
CA GLU A 40 2.29 4.05 -12.63
C GLU A 40 1.12 5.03 -12.62
N ARG A 41 -0.09 4.55 -12.92
CA ARG A 41 -1.31 5.36 -12.91
C ARG A 41 -1.53 6.05 -11.55
N TYR A 42 -1.35 5.31 -10.45
CA TYR A 42 -1.50 5.88 -9.10
C TYR A 42 -0.43 6.92 -8.80
N ALA A 43 0.83 6.62 -9.12
CA ALA A 43 1.92 7.55 -8.92
C ALA A 43 1.75 8.83 -9.75
N ASP A 44 1.31 8.70 -11.01
CA ASP A 44 1.06 9.85 -11.88
C ASP A 44 -0.02 10.76 -11.33
N ARG A 45 -1.14 10.22 -10.86
CA ARG A 45 -2.20 11.03 -10.26
C ARG A 45 -1.74 11.76 -9.01
N VAL A 46 -0.96 11.11 -8.14
CA VAL A 46 -0.36 11.76 -6.96
C VAL A 46 0.53 12.91 -7.38
N LEU A 47 1.40 12.70 -8.37
CA LEU A 47 2.35 13.71 -8.84
C LEU A 47 1.67 14.84 -9.63
N ASP A 48 0.62 14.55 -10.40
CA ASP A 48 -0.18 15.55 -11.10
C ASP A 48 -0.87 16.49 -10.10
N ALA A 49 -1.50 15.93 -9.08
CA ALA A 49 -2.18 16.67 -8.03
C ALA A 49 -1.20 17.46 -7.14
N ALA A 50 0.01 16.95 -6.92
CA ALA A 50 1.09 17.62 -6.22
C ALA A 50 1.61 18.86 -6.95
N GLN A 51 1.45 18.94 -8.27
CA GLN A 51 1.91 20.06 -9.11
C GLN A 51 3.40 20.38 -8.94
N LEU A 52 4.24 19.33 -8.92
CA LEU A 52 5.68 19.49 -8.74
C LEU A 52 6.29 20.45 -9.75
N GLN A 53 7.16 21.35 -9.26
CA GLN A 53 7.90 22.30 -10.06
C GLN A 53 9.42 22.12 -9.88
N PRO A 54 10.23 22.52 -10.85
CA PRO A 54 11.68 22.59 -10.69
C PRO A 54 12.07 23.40 -9.44
N GLY A 55 13.05 22.90 -8.68
CA GLY A 55 13.55 23.56 -7.47
C GLY A 55 12.78 23.24 -6.19
N MET A 56 11.64 22.56 -6.26
CA MET A 56 10.90 22.10 -5.09
C MET A 56 11.62 20.97 -4.34
N THR A 57 11.21 20.77 -3.08
CA THR A 57 11.56 19.62 -2.25
C THR A 57 10.31 18.76 -2.02
N LEU A 58 10.39 17.51 -2.46
CA LEU A 58 9.38 16.45 -2.25
C LEU A 58 9.83 15.53 -1.13
N VAL A 59 8.95 15.21 -0.19
CA VAL A 59 9.11 14.06 0.71
C VAL A 59 8.25 12.91 0.22
N ASP A 60 8.86 11.77 -0.08
CA ASP A 60 8.20 10.50 -0.42
C ASP A 60 8.14 9.66 0.86
N VAL A 61 6.98 9.63 1.52
CA VAL A 61 6.79 8.96 2.82
C VAL A 61 6.32 7.53 2.62
N GLY A 62 7.01 6.57 3.25
CA GLY A 62 6.81 5.15 2.98
C GLY A 62 7.16 4.85 1.53
N CYS A 63 8.33 5.32 1.11
CA CYS A 63 8.75 5.35 -0.29
C CYS A 63 8.92 3.96 -0.92
N GLY A 64 9.00 2.90 -0.09
CA GLY A 64 9.27 1.56 -0.55
C GLY A 64 10.58 1.52 -1.38
N ASP A 65 10.50 1.01 -2.57
CA ASP A 65 11.63 0.90 -3.50
C ASP A 65 11.92 2.20 -4.29
N GLY A 66 11.36 3.35 -3.84
CA GLY A 66 11.63 4.70 -4.36
C GLY A 66 10.86 5.07 -5.62
N PHE A 67 9.83 4.31 -6.00
CA PHE A 67 9.15 4.48 -7.28
C PHE A 67 8.53 5.87 -7.48
N LEU A 68 7.81 6.38 -6.47
CA LEU A 68 7.11 7.66 -6.56
C LEU A 68 8.10 8.83 -6.67
N GLY A 69 9.09 8.88 -5.79
CA GLY A 69 10.09 9.96 -5.78
C GLY A 69 10.95 9.99 -7.05
N LEU A 70 11.41 8.82 -7.54
CA LEU A 70 12.15 8.72 -8.82
C LEU A 70 11.31 9.20 -10.01
N ARG A 71 10.01 8.86 -10.03
CA ARG A 71 9.10 9.34 -11.06
C ARG A 71 8.89 10.86 -10.96
N GLY A 72 8.86 11.41 -9.73
CA GLY A 72 8.84 12.85 -9.47
C GLY A 72 10.07 13.55 -10.06
N ILE A 73 11.28 13.03 -9.83
CA ILE A 73 12.53 13.58 -10.42
C ILE A 73 12.45 13.58 -11.95
N LYS A 74 12.02 12.48 -12.55
CA LYS A 74 11.89 12.35 -14.00
C LYS A 74 10.93 13.39 -14.59
N ARG A 75 9.90 13.79 -13.86
CA ARG A 75 8.89 14.76 -14.32
C ARG A 75 9.30 16.21 -14.10
N ALA A 76 9.84 16.54 -12.90
CA ALA A 76 10.17 17.91 -12.51
C ALA A 76 11.62 18.30 -12.84
N GLY A 77 12.47 17.35 -13.22
CA GLY A 77 13.81 17.58 -13.71
C GLY A 77 14.91 17.67 -12.64
N PRO A 78 16.11 18.11 -13.02
CA PRO A 78 17.32 17.92 -12.22
C PRO A 78 17.42 18.80 -10.97
N THR A 79 16.55 19.77 -10.81
CA THR A 79 16.54 20.65 -9.63
C THR A 79 15.56 20.24 -8.55
N LEU A 80 14.68 19.23 -8.80
CA LEU A 80 13.85 18.65 -7.74
C LEU A 80 14.75 17.97 -6.71
N ARG A 81 14.49 18.21 -5.43
CA ARG A 81 15.09 17.46 -4.31
C ARG A 81 14.07 16.48 -3.78
N VAL A 82 14.49 15.25 -3.51
CA VAL A 82 13.61 14.23 -2.94
C VAL A 82 14.19 13.68 -1.65
N ILE A 83 13.37 13.70 -0.61
CA ILE A 83 13.65 13.05 0.67
C ILE A 83 12.83 11.77 0.70
N PHE A 84 13.50 10.63 0.69
CA PHE A 84 12.89 9.32 0.82
C PHE A 84 12.86 8.90 2.28
N THR A 85 11.68 8.52 2.78
CA THR A 85 11.54 7.99 4.12
C THR A 85 10.81 6.65 4.09
N ASP A 86 11.30 5.68 4.83
CA ASP A 86 10.65 4.38 5.03
C ASP A 86 11.12 3.77 6.36
N ILE A 87 10.33 2.88 6.93
CA ILE A 87 10.73 2.12 8.12
C ILE A 87 11.64 0.95 7.75
N SER A 88 11.62 0.49 6.50
CA SER A 88 12.44 -0.58 5.96
C SER A 88 13.78 -0.06 5.45
N ALA A 89 14.85 -0.34 6.18
CA ALA A 89 16.21 -0.04 5.73
C ALA A 89 16.56 -0.74 4.41
N ARG A 90 16.02 -1.95 4.20
CA ARG A 90 16.24 -2.74 2.97
C ARG A 90 15.59 -2.07 1.75
N LEU A 91 14.38 -1.54 1.91
CA LEU A 91 13.70 -0.81 0.83
C LEU A 91 14.39 0.52 0.52
N LEU A 92 14.81 1.27 1.53
CA LEU A 92 15.57 2.50 1.35
C LEU A 92 16.89 2.24 0.60
N LYS A 93 17.60 1.16 0.94
CA LYS A 93 18.80 0.75 0.21
C LYS A 93 18.48 0.45 -1.26
N THR A 94 17.37 -0.26 -1.51
CA THR A 94 16.91 -0.53 -2.89
C THR A 94 16.59 0.75 -3.65
N ALA A 95 15.94 1.72 -3.00
CA ALA A 95 15.64 3.03 -3.57
C ALA A 95 16.93 3.80 -3.89
N GLU A 96 17.90 3.82 -2.98
CA GLU A 96 19.19 4.47 -3.18
C GLU A 96 19.98 3.85 -4.35
N GLU A 97 20.03 2.53 -4.44
CA GLU A 97 20.66 1.81 -5.56
C GLU A 97 20.01 2.16 -6.91
N LYS A 98 18.69 2.37 -6.95
CA LYS A 98 18.00 2.85 -8.14
C LYS A 98 18.38 4.29 -8.48
N CYS A 99 18.45 5.18 -7.47
CA CYS A 99 18.88 6.57 -7.69
C CYS A 99 20.31 6.66 -8.23
N ILE A 100 21.21 5.81 -7.75
CA ILE A 100 22.58 5.70 -8.28
C ILE A 100 22.57 5.26 -9.75
N ARG A 101 21.80 4.22 -10.07
CA ARG A 101 21.68 3.65 -11.41
C ARG A 101 21.08 4.62 -12.43
N GLU A 102 20.17 5.48 -11.99
CA GLU A 102 19.54 6.52 -12.80
C GLU A 102 20.32 7.85 -12.80
N ASN A 103 21.50 7.92 -12.13
CA ASN A 103 22.34 9.10 -12.02
C ASN A 103 21.67 10.33 -11.38
N VAL A 104 20.79 10.09 -10.40
CA VAL A 104 20.04 11.14 -9.69
C VAL A 104 20.32 11.16 -8.19
N ARG A 105 21.32 10.40 -7.71
CA ARG A 105 21.62 10.26 -6.28
C ARG A 105 21.86 11.59 -5.57
N GLU A 106 22.49 12.54 -6.24
CA GLU A 106 22.79 13.88 -5.71
C GLU A 106 21.55 14.74 -5.39
N GLN A 107 20.39 14.34 -5.94
CA GLN A 107 19.11 15.00 -5.70
C GLN A 107 18.38 14.41 -4.49
N CYS A 108 18.89 13.31 -3.91
CA CYS A 108 18.17 12.44 -3.00
C CYS A 108 18.79 12.42 -1.61
N THR A 109 17.93 12.43 -0.58
CA THR A 109 18.28 12.19 0.82
C THR A 109 17.43 11.03 1.34
N PHE A 110 17.97 10.19 2.24
CA PHE A 110 17.30 8.99 2.73
C PHE A 110 17.30 8.98 4.26
N PHE A 111 16.15 8.72 4.87
CA PHE A 111 16.02 8.58 6.32
C PHE A 111 15.18 7.34 6.65
N ILE A 112 15.70 6.49 7.54
CA ILE A 112 14.87 5.46 8.19
C ILE A 112 13.96 6.19 9.18
N ALA A 113 12.67 6.28 8.87
CA ALA A 113 11.70 7.03 9.67
C ALA A 113 10.30 6.46 9.51
N SER A 114 9.52 6.49 10.59
CA SER A 114 8.08 6.30 10.53
C SER A 114 7.40 7.56 10.02
N ALA A 115 6.29 7.42 9.32
CA ALA A 115 5.42 8.55 8.95
C ALA A 115 4.96 9.35 10.18
N GLU A 116 4.87 8.71 11.34
CA GLU A 116 4.48 9.31 12.63
C GLU A 116 5.61 10.13 13.28
N ASN A 117 6.83 10.05 12.77
CA ASN A 117 7.99 10.74 13.29
C ASN A 117 8.99 11.08 12.15
N LEU A 118 8.85 12.27 11.61
CA LEU A 118 9.74 12.83 10.59
C LEU A 118 10.75 13.85 11.19
N SER A 119 11.19 13.65 12.44
CA SER A 119 12.05 14.58 13.17
C SER A 119 13.40 14.91 12.49
N ALA A 120 13.86 14.03 11.57
CA ALA A 120 15.02 14.31 10.73
C ALA A 120 14.78 15.41 9.68
N ILE A 121 13.52 15.79 9.42
CA ILE A 121 13.11 16.82 8.48
C ILE A 121 12.71 18.06 9.27
N ALA A 122 13.33 19.20 8.96
CA ALA A 122 13.07 20.45 9.65
C ALA A 122 11.63 20.95 9.40
N ASP A 123 11.11 21.74 10.35
CA ASP A 123 9.82 22.40 10.22
C ASP A 123 9.81 23.31 8.99
N GLN A 124 8.68 23.35 8.30
CA GLN A 124 8.41 24.27 7.19
C GLN A 124 9.53 24.30 6.13
N SER A 125 10.08 23.13 5.81
CA SER A 125 11.25 23.02 4.92
C SER A 125 10.94 22.41 3.54
N VAL A 126 9.75 21.80 3.37
CA VAL A 126 9.41 21.06 2.15
C VAL A 126 8.19 21.62 1.42
N ASP A 127 8.12 21.41 0.13
CA ASP A 127 7.08 21.96 -0.75
C ASP A 127 5.94 20.97 -1.00
N VAL A 128 6.24 19.66 -0.93
CA VAL A 128 5.26 18.59 -1.11
C VAL A 128 5.60 17.43 -0.19
N VAL A 129 4.58 16.89 0.48
CA VAL A 129 4.63 15.55 1.09
C VAL A 129 3.72 14.64 0.28
N ALA A 130 4.27 13.56 -0.23
CA ALA A 130 3.51 12.56 -0.97
C ALA A 130 3.68 11.16 -0.37
N THR A 131 2.64 10.34 -0.51
CA THR A 131 2.68 8.93 -0.15
C THR A 131 1.78 8.12 -1.08
N ARG A 132 2.11 6.85 -1.26
CA ARG A 132 1.33 5.93 -2.08
C ARG A 132 1.28 4.55 -1.42
N SER A 133 0.09 4.15 -0.98
CA SER A 133 -0.15 2.86 -0.31
C SER A 133 0.77 2.63 0.91
N ALA A 134 0.97 3.67 1.70
CA ALA A 134 1.76 3.64 2.92
C ALA A 134 0.96 4.15 4.13
N LEU A 135 0.26 5.29 4.01
CA LEU A 135 -0.53 5.87 5.10
C LEU A 135 -1.64 4.92 5.60
N ALA A 136 -2.19 4.10 4.71
CA ALA A 136 -3.18 3.08 5.09
C ALA A 136 -2.68 2.18 6.24
N TYR A 137 -1.40 1.83 6.24
CA TYR A 137 -0.80 0.92 7.23
C TYR A 137 -0.28 1.61 8.48
N VAL A 138 -0.24 2.93 8.50
CA VAL A 138 0.20 3.72 9.66
C VAL A 138 -0.80 3.55 10.80
N HIS A 139 -0.30 3.24 12.01
CA HIS A 139 -1.16 3.00 13.16
C HIS A 139 -1.85 4.29 13.63
N ASN A 140 -1.07 5.34 13.83
CA ASN A 140 -1.58 6.66 14.24
C ASN A 140 -1.55 7.64 13.07
N LYS A 141 -2.54 7.55 12.18
CA LYS A 141 -2.66 8.43 11.01
C LYS A 141 -2.75 9.92 11.38
N PRO A 142 -3.47 10.34 12.45
CA PRO A 142 -3.43 11.72 12.91
C PRO A 142 -2.03 12.22 13.25
N ALA A 143 -1.18 11.40 13.90
CA ALA A 143 0.20 11.78 14.19
C ALA A 143 1.02 11.97 12.90
N ALA A 144 0.87 11.07 11.94
CA ALA A 144 1.53 11.20 10.65
C ALA A 144 1.09 12.47 9.91
N LEU A 145 -0.20 12.78 9.87
CA LEU A 145 -0.72 14.00 9.24
C LEU A 145 -0.23 15.27 9.96
N SER A 146 -0.06 15.22 11.27
CA SER A 146 0.55 16.32 12.04
C SER A 146 2.02 16.52 11.67
N GLU A 147 2.79 15.45 11.47
CA GLU A 147 4.17 15.53 10.98
C GLU A 147 4.23 16.07 9.54
N PHE A 148 3.32 15.64 8.66
CA PHE A 148 3.22 16.18 7.30
C PHE A 148 2.95 17.69 7.34
N TRP A 149 2.01 18.10 8.19
CA TRP A 149 1.72 19.52 8.37
C TRP A 149 2.93 20.28 8.91
N ARG A 150 3.67 19.75 9.90
CA ARG A 150 4.84 20.38 10.50
C ARG A 150 5.94 20.65 9.47
N VAL A 151 6.30 19.64 8.65
CA VAL A 151 7.41 19.75 7.71
C VAL A 151 7.10 20.60 6.48
N LEU A 152 5.83 20.73 6.11
CA LEU A 152 5.40 21.53 4.96
C LEU A 152 5.55 23.03 5.22
N LYS A 153 6.04 23.76 4.22
CA LYS A 153 5.99 25.23 4.17
C LYS A 153 4.55 25.72 4.13
N PRO A 154 4.28 26.98 4.54
CA PRO A 154 3.00 27.65 4.25
C PRO A 154 2.72 27.63 2.72
N GLY A 155 1.50 27.32 2.32
CA GLY A 155 1.10 27.19 0.93
C GLY A 155 1.49 25.86 0.25
N ALA A 156 2.24 25.02 0.94
CA ALA A 156 2.66 23.69 0.44
C ALA A 156 1.55 22.64 0.58
N LYS A 157 1.72 21.47 -0.09
CA LYS A 157 0.65 20.49 -0.26
C LYS A 157 1.01 19.10 0.26
N ILE A 158 -0.02 18.39 0.71
CA ILE A 158 0.01 16.91 0.72
C ILE A 158 -0.65 16.38 -0.54
N SER A 159 -0.17 15.25 -1.04
CA SER A 159 -0.80 14.50 -2.13
C SER A 159 -0.57 13.02 -1.94
N PHE A 160 -1.64 12.23 -1.88
CA PHE A 160 -1.49 10.80 -1.68
C PHE A 160 -2.55 9.94 -2.38
N ALA A 161 -2.23 8.66 -2.58
CA ALA A 161 -3.12 7.62 -3.06
C ALA A 161 -3.06 6.43 -2.11
N GLU A 162 -4.19 6.12 -1.45
CA GLU A 162 -4.24 5.06 -0.43
C GLU A 162 -5.36 4.06 -0.71
N PRO A 163 -5.11 2.76 -0.53
CA PRO A 163 -6.16 1.77 -0.61
C PRO A 163 -7.12 1.88 0.57
N VAL A 164 -8.41 1.66 0.31
CA VAL A 164 -9.46 1.59 1.33
C VAL A 164 -9.93 0.15 1.44
N PHE A 165 -9.45 -0.58 2.44
CA PHE A 165 -9.75 -2.00 2.65
C PHE A 165 -10.97 -2.26 3.54
N GLN A 166 -11.65 -1.22 4.02
CA GLN A 166 -12.81 -1.37 4.89
C GLN A 166 -13.90 -2.24 4.24
N ASP A 167 -14.15 -2.06 2.96
CA ASP A 167 -15.17 -2.85 2.24
C ASP A 167 -14.77 -4.31 2.06
N GLU A 168 -13.46 -4.63 1.96
CA GLU A 168 -12.99 -6.02 1.97
C GLU A 168 -13.33 -6.71 3.28
N ALA A 169 -13.09 -6.03 4.41
CA ALA A 169 -13.43 -6.54 5.73
C ALA A 169 -14.95 -6.70 5.89
N LEU A 170 -15.76 -5.73 5.43
CA LEU A 170 -17.22 -5.84 5.43
C LEU A 170 -17.72 -7.01 4.59
N ALA A 171 -17.11 -7.27 3.43
CA ALA A 171 -17.44 -8.41 2.58
C ALA A 171 -17.12 -9.75 3.27
N VAL A 172 -16.01 -9.84 4.01
CA VAL A 172 -15.69 -11.04 4.81
C VAL A 172 -16.70 -11.23 5.96
N GLY A 173 -17.08 -10.14 6.63
CA GLY A 173 -18.14 -10.17 7.64
C GLY A 173 -19.49 -10.64 7.07
N ALA A 174 -19.84 -10.23 5.86
CA ALA A 174 -21.06 -10.70 5.19
C ALA A 174 -21.00 -12.20 4.85
N LEU A 175 -19.84 -12.71 4.40
CA LEU A 175 -19.64 -14.17 4.20
C LEU A 175 -19.82 -14.94 5.52
N ARG A 176 -19.27 -14.43 6.60
CA ARG A 176 -19.44 -15.00 7.95
C ARG A 176 -20.91 -15.11 8.32
N ALA A 177 -21.67 -14.03 8.16
CA ALA A 177 -23.11 -14.00 8.48
C ALA A 177 -23.91 -15.01 7.65
N VAL A 178 -23.58 -15.21 6.37
CA VAL A 178 -24.20 -16.24 5.51
C VAL A 178 -23.93 -17.65 6.05
N ILE A 179 -22.71 -17.94 6.47
CA ILE A 179 -22.32 -19.25 7.01
C ILE A 179 -23.03 -19.50 8.35
N GLU A 180 -23.06 -18.52 9.26
CA GLU A 180 -23.71 -18.61 10.56
C GLU A 180 -25.24 -18.77 10.46
N SER A 181 -25.87 -18.12 9.47
CA SER A 181 -27.32 -18.25 9.24
C SER A 181 -27.74 -19.61 8.63
N ASN A 182 -26.79 -20.34 8.04
CA ASN A 182 -27.05 -21.64 7.43
C ASN A 182 -26.01 -22.70 7.84
N PRO A 183 -26.15 -23.30 9.04
CA PRO A 183 -25.17 -24.26 9.57
C PRO A 183 -24.92 -25.48 8.68
N LYS A 184 -25.83 -25.82 7.76
CA LYS A 184 -25.63 -26.90 6.78
C LYS A 184 -24.57 -26.55 5.72
N THR A 185 -24.29 -25.27 5.51
CA THR A 185 -23.22 -24.79 4.61
C THR A 185 -21.87 -24.72 5.32
N ALA A 186 -21.83 -24.91 6.64
CA ALA A 186 -20.62 -24.75 7.45
C ALA A 186 -19.58 -25.86 7.26
N HIS A 187 -19.94 -27.02 6.70
CA HIS A 187 -19.02 -28.13 6.55
C HIS A 187 -18.70 -28.40 5.07
N ASN A 188 -17.41 -28.29 4.76
CA ASN A 188 -16.77 -28.72 3.50
C ASN A 188 -17.43 -28.21 2.20
N ASN A 189 -17.93 -26.98 2.19
CA ASN A 189 -18.35 -26.36 0.95
C ASN A 189 -17.43 -25.20 0.57
N LEU A 190 -17.46 -24.84 -0.71
CA LEU A 190 -16.62 -23.81 -1.29
C LEU A 190 -16.76 -22.43 -0.55
N ILE A 191 -17.96 -22.08 -0.09
CA ILE A 191 -18.20 -20.81 0.60
C ILE A 191 -17.41 -20.74 1.91
N ASN A 192 -17.36 -21.84 2.67
CA ASN A 192 -16.57 -21.90 3.90
C ASN A 192 -15.05 -21.82 3.60
N LEU A 193 -14.59 -22.45 2.54
CA LEU A 193 -13.18 -22.38 2.12
C LEU A 193 -12.81 -20.95 1.69
N ILE A 194 -13.68 -20.28 0.92
CA ILE A 194 -13.50 -18.86 0.55
C ILE A 194 -13.49 -17.98 1.82
N TYR A 195 -14.40 -18.20 2.75
CA TYR A 195 -14.42 -17.45 4.01
C TYR A 195 -13.12 -17.65 4.81
N ARG A 196 -12.67 -18.89 5.00
CA ARG A 196 -11.42 -19.19 5.71
C ARG A 196 -10.21 -18.54 5.06
N LEU A 197 -10.15 -18.55 3.73
CA LEU A 197 -9.10 -17.84 2.99
C LEU A 197 -9.18 -16.33 3.24
N LYS A 198 -10.35 -15.74 3.04
CA LYS A 198 -10.53 -14.29 3.15
C LYS A 198 -10.39 -13.79 4.58
N SER A 199 -10.89 -14.52 5.59
CA SER A 199 -10.75 -14.16 7.01
C SER A 199 -9.32 -14.27 7.55
N ALA A 200 -8.46 -15.05 6.89
CA ALA A 200 -7.02 -15.04 7.16
C ALA A 200 -6.31 -13.79 6.58
N GLN A 201 -6.92 -13.12 5.61
CA GLN A 201 -6.34 -11.97 4.92
C GLN A 201 -6.92 -10.63 5.37
N PHE A 202 -8.19 -10.60 5.79
CA PHE A 202 -8.91 -9.40 6.20
C PHE A 202 -9.74 -9.65 7.47
N PRO A 203 -9.95 -8.64 8.30
CA PRO A 203 -10.87 -8.72 9.44
C PRO A 203 -12.26 -9.24 9.04
N SER A 204 -12.89 -10.03 9.92
CA SER A 204 -14.21 -10.62 9.70
C SER A 204 -15.30 -10.09 10.64
N ASP A 205 -14.94 -9.22 11.56
CA ASP A 205 -15.86 -8.58 12.50
C ASP A 205 -15.38 -7.16 12.86
N LYS A 206 -16.26 -6.44 13.56
CA LYS A 206 -16.04 -5.04 13.89
C LYS A 206 -14.86 -4.81 14.82
N ASP A 207 -14.67 -5.69 15.81
CA ASP A 207 -13.57 -5.57 16.77
C ASP A 207 -12.20 -5.72 16.07
N GLN A 208 -12.09 -6.73 15.22
CA GLN A 208 -10.88 -6.91 14.40
C GLN A 208 -10.62 -5.72 13.45
N MET A 209 -11.69 -5.16 12.84
CA MET A 209 -11.59 -4.00 11.98
C MET A 209 -11.06 -2.77 12.73
N GLU A 210 -11.56 -2.50 13.92
CA GLU A 210 -11.15 -1.36 14.74
C GLU A 210 -9.65 -1.41 15.11
N HIS A 211 -9.10 -2.62 15.27
CA HIS A 211 -7.70 -2.84 15.61
C HIS A 211 -6.77 -2.94 14.39
N ALA A 212 -7.30 -3.13 13.20
CA ALA A 212 -6.52 -3.25 11.97
C ALA A 212 -6.34 -1.89 11.28
N SER A 213 -5.18 -1.27 11.43
CA SER A 213 -4.90 0.08 10.91
C SER A 213 -5.25 0.26 9.43
N PHE A 214 -5.10 -0.78 8.62
CA PHE A 214 -5.38 -0.76 7.18
C PHE A 214 -6.87 -0.91 6.81
N CYS A 215 -7.73 -1.29 7.78
CA CYS A 215 -9.18 -1.46 7.60
C CYS A 215 -10.04 -0.52 8.47
N ASN A 216 -9.45 0.16 9.45
CA ASN A 216 -10.19 0.93 10.45
C ASN A 216 -10.56 2.35 10.02
N PHE A 217 -10.50 2.65 8.74
CA PHE A 217 -10.83 3.97 8.19
C PHE A 217 -11.54 3.85 6.84
N SER A 218 -12.37 4.85 6.57
CA SER A 218 -12.98 5.13 5.26
C SER A 218 -12.33 6.35 4.61
N GLU A 219 -12.69 6.63 3.36
CA GLU A 219 -12.31 7.86 2.68
C GLU A 219 -12.77 9.13 3.43
N ARG A 220 -13.93 9.06 4.10
CA ARG A 220 -14.47 10.17 4.89
C ARG A 220 -13.66 10.40 6.16
N ASP A 221 -13.19 9.32 6.78
CA ASP A 221 -12.32 9.39 7.95
C ASP A 221 -10.98 10.02 7.60
N LEU A 222 -10.40 9.68 6.44
CA LEU A 222 -9.19 10.33 5.93
C LEU A 222 -9.38 11.84 5.73
N LEU A 223 -10.47 12.23 5.09
CA LEU A 223 -10.78 13.66 4.88
C LEU A 223 -10.90 14.40 6.21
N ARG A 224 -11.61 13.81 7.19
CA ARG A 224 -11.75 14.39 8.53
C ARG A 224 -10.40 14.53 9.23
N MET A 225 -9.57 13.48 9.24
CA MET A 225 -8.23 13.52 9.85
C MET A 225 -7.33 14.57 9.21
N VAL A 226 -7.40 14.75 7.90
CA VAL A 226 -6.66 15.81 7.17
C VAL A 226 -7.11 17.21 7.62
N GLN A 227 -8.42 17.42 7.76
CA GLN A 227 -8.96 18.69 8.24
C GLN A 227 -8.59 18.96 9.71
N GLU A 228 -8.67 17.95 10.57
CA GLU A 228 -8.27 18.03 11.99
C GLU A 228 -6.77 18.31 12.16
N ALA A 229 -5.92 17.86 11.23
CA ALA A 229 -4.50 18.16 11.19
C ALA A 229 -4.20 19.61 10.75
N GLY A 230 -5.21 20.41 10.37
CA GLY A 230 -5.09 21.82 10.00
C GLY A 230 -4.93 22.08 8.50
N PHE A 231 -5.11 21.06 7.66
CA PHE A 231 -5.14 21.26 6.21
C PHE A 231 -6.48 21.83 5.75
N HIS A 232 -6.41 22.72 4.78
CA HIS A 232 -7.57 23.33 4.13
C HIS A 232 -7.57 23.02 2.65
N GLU A 233 -8.60 23.45 1.91
CA GLU A 233 -8.73 23.24 0.46
C GLU A 233 -8.47 21.77 0.06
N ALA A 234 -9.02 20.84 0.86
CA ALA A 234 -8.87 19.43 0.61
C ALA A 234 -9.75 19.00 -0.57
N HIS A 235 -9.16 18.26 -1.50
CA HIS A 235 -9.87 17.60 -2.60
C HIS A 235 -9.67 16.09 -2.49
N LEU A 236 -10.78 15.34 -2.50
CA LEU A 236 -10.79 13.90 -2.39
C LEU A 236 -11.55 13.28 -3.55
N GLU A 237 -10.94 12.28 -4.20
CA GLU A 237 -11.59 11.41 -5.17
C GLU A 237 -11.50 9.96 -4.70
N LEU A 238 -12.64 9.26 -4.62
CA LEU A 238 -12.67 7.82 -4.42
C LEU A 238 -12.88 7.14 -5.77
N HIS A 239 -11.91 6.32 -6.18
CA HIS A 239 -12.01 5.49 -7.37
C HIS A 239 -12.34 4.06 -6.98
N ILE A 240 -13.40 3.52 -7.56
CA ILE A 240 -13.83 2.13 -7.41
C ILE A 240 -13.80 1.52 -8.80
N ASP A 241 -12.78 0.70 -9.02
CA ASP A 241 -12.59 0.02 -10.31
C ASP A 241 -12.92 -1.48 -10.16
N VAL A 242 -13.75 -2.00 -11.06
CA VAL A 242 -14.04 -3.43 -11.19
C VAL A 242 -13.56 -3.88 -12.55
N TYR A 243 -12.60 -4.79 -12.57
CA TYR A 243 -11.98 -5.24 -13.80
C TYR A 243 -11.62 -6.73 -13.74
N ARG A 244 -11.34 -7.32 -14.90
CA ARG A 244 -10.84 -8.69 -14.95
C ARG A 244 -9.49 -8.79 -14.28
N SER A 245 -9.32 -9.79 -13.40
CA SER A 245 -8.07 -9.98 -12.67
C SER A 245 -6.86 -10.02 -13.60
N LEU A 246 -5.78 -9.36 -13.18
CA LEU A 246 -4.49 -9.41 -13.85
C LEU A 246 -3.72 -10.71 -13.60
N ILE A 247 -4.22 -11.55 -12.69
CA ILE A 247 -3.70 -12.88 -12.40
C ILE A 247 -4.03 -13.81 -13.57
N ASN A 248 -3.01 -14.47 -14.12
CA ASN A 248 -3.16 -15.28 -15.32
C ASN A 248 -2.94 -16.79 -15.09
N SER A 249 -2.42 -17.17 -13.94
CA SER A 249 -2.13 -18.59 -13.63
C SER A 249 -2.49 -18.93 -12.19
N TRP A 250 -2.64 -20.21 -11.93
CA TRP A 250 -2.87 -20.73 -10.58
C TRP A 250 -1.71 -20.38 -9.63
N ASP A 251 -0.47 -20.47 -10.08
CA ASP A 251 0.71 -20.16 -9.27
C ASP A 251 0.76 -18.69 -8.87
N GLU A 252 0.38 -17.78 -9.78
CA GLU A 252 0.24 -16.35 -9.45
C GLU A 252 -0.88 -16.13 -8.43
N PHE A 253 -2.00 -16.85 -8.54
CA PHE A 253 -3.12 -16.74 -7.61
C PHE A 253 -2.73 -17.21 -6.21
N ILE A 254 -2.16 -18.40 -6.09
CA ILE A 254 -1.82 -18.95 -4.76
C ILE A 254 -0.62 -18.28 -4.12
N GLY A 255 0.35 -17.80 -4.92
CA GLY A 255 1.58 -17.16 -4.43
C GLY A 255 1.43 -15.68 -4.07
N ARG A 256 0.37 -14.99 -4.57
CA ARG A 256 0.17 -13.56 -4.30
C ARG A 256 -0.38 -13.33 -2.91
N SER A 257 0.19 -12.36 -2.20
CA SER A 257 -0.41 -11.79 -0.99
C SER A 257 -1.10 -10.45 -1.31
N PRO A 258 -2.37 -10.24 -0.94
CA PRO A 258 -3.12 -9.04 -1.33
C PRO A 258 -2.59 -7.75 -0.69
N HIS A 259 -2.01 -7.84 0.49
CA HIS A 259 -1.36 -6.72 1.18
C HIS A 259 -0.24 -7.24 2.10
N PRO A 260 0.68 -6.39 2.58
CA PRO A 260 1.87 -6.83 3.33
C PRO A 260 1.57 -7.72 4.54
N LEU A 261 0.50 -7.43 5.26
CA LEU A 261 0.12 -8.14 6.50
C LEU A 261 -0.66 -9.45 6.25
N ALA A 262 -1.02 -9.76 5.00
CA ALA A 262 -1.80 -10.95 4.67
C ALA A 262 -0.92 -12.14 4.29
N PRO A 263 -1.33 -13.38 4.63
CA PRO A 263 -0.76 -14.58 4.05
C PRO A 263 -1.19 -14.72 2.57
N SER A 264 -0.40 -15.44 1.79
CA SER A 264 -0.81 -15.88 0.46
C SER A 264 -1.89 -16.97 0.56
N PRO A 265 -2.71 -17.18 -0.49
CA PRO A 265 -3.64 -18.31 -0.53
C PRO A 265 -2.95 -19.67 -0.31
N GLN A 266 -1.75 -19.87 -0.85
CA GLN A 266 -0.97 -21.07 -0.61
C GLN A 266 -0.70 -21.29 0.88
N GLN A 267 -0.22 -20.29 1.57
CA GLN A 267 0.05 -20.37 3.02
C GLN A 267 -1.22 -20.71 3.81
N VAL A 268 -2.36 -20.10 3.46
CA VAL A 268 -3.64 -20.41 4.11
C VAL A 268 -4.07 -21.84 3.83
N MET A 269 -3.97 -22.29 2.59
CA MET A 269 -4.36 -23.67 2.21
C MET A 269 -3.49 -24.70 2.92
N GLU A 270 -2.17 -24.50 2.97
CA GLU A 270 -1.24 -25.41 3.66
C GLU A 270 -1.47 -25.47 5.16
N GLN A 271 -1.81 -24.35 5.79
CA GLN A 271 -1.97 -24.26 7.24
C GLN A 271 -3.38 -24.67 7.74
N SER A 272 -4.41 -24.48 6.92
CA SER A 272 -5.78 -24.55 7.41
C SER A 272 -6.71 -25.46 6.61
N PHE A 273 -6.36 -25.93 5.39
CA PHE A 273 -7.19 -26.81 4.58
C PHE A 273 -6.68 -28.24 4.65
N SER A 274 -7.61 -29.20 4.77
CA SER A 274 -7.29 -30.62 4.53
C SER A 274 -6.94 -30.87 3.07
N VAL A 275 -6.32 -32.01 2.76
CA VAL A 275 -5.97 -32.40 1.40
C VAL A 275 -7.18 -32.40 0.47
N ASP A 276 -8.33 -32.87 0.95
CA ASP A 276 -9.56 -32.92 0.15
C ASP A 276 -10.17 -31.52 -0.05
N GLU A 277 -10.09 -30.65 0.95
CA GLU A 277 -10.48 -29.26 0.83
C GLU A 277 -9.61 -28.48 -0.15
N GLN A 278 -8.30 -28.72 -0.15
CA GLN A 278 -7.37 -28.14 -1.14
C GLN A 278 -7.74 -28.55 -2.56
N LYS A 279 -7.99 -29.85 -2.79
CA LYS A 279 -8.45 -30.37 -4.07
C LYS A 279 -9.77 -29.76 -4.52
N LEU A 280 -10.75 -29.67 -3.60
CA LEU A 280 -12.04 -29.05 -3.89
C LEU A 280 -11.87 -27.58 -4.27
N PHE A 281 -11.11 -26.81 -3.48
CA PHE A 281 -10.85 -25.38 -3.74
C PHE A 281 -10.17 -25.19 -5.09
N GLU A 282 -9.10 -25.93 -5.36
CA GLU A 282 -8.38 -25.88 -6.63
C GLU A 282 -9.28 -26.24 -7.81
N SER A 283 -10.08 -27.32 -7.71
CA SER A 283 -10.95 -27.80 -8.80
C SER A 283 -11.98 -26.77 -9.26
N VAL A 284 -12.37 -25.83 -8.39
CA VAL A 284 -13.36 -24.80 -8.70
C VAL A 284 -12.71 -23.45 -9.02
N ILE A 285 -11.72 -23.04 -8.23
CA ILE A 285 -11.13 -21.71 -8.39
C ILE A 285 -10.12 -21.64 -9.52
N ARG A 286 -9.30 -22.69 -9.71
CA ARG A 286 -8.29 -22.72 -10.78
C ARG A 286 -8.86 -22.51 -12.18
N PRO A 287 -9.95 -23.19 -12.61
CA PRO A 287 -10.55 -22.89 -13.92
C PRO A 287 -11.04 -21.46 -14.06
N ALA A 288 -11.55 -20.84 -12.97
CA ALA A 288 -11.99 -19.45 -13.00
C ALA A 288 -10.81 -18.47 -13.13
N VAL A 289 -9.68 -18.76 -12.49
CA VAL A 289 -8.43 -18.00 -12.64
C VAL A 289 -7.92 -18.10 -14.08
N GLU A 290 -7.74 -19.34 -14.60
CA GLU A 290 -7.15 -19.59 -15.91
C GLU A 290 -8.03 -19.09 -17.07
N SER A 291 -9.37 -19.12 -16.90
CA SER A 291 -10.32 -18.55 -17.87
C SER A 291 -10.53 -17.05 -17.74
N LYS A 292 -9.86 -16.39 -16.77
CA LYS A 292 -9.95 -14.93 -16.50
C LYS A 292 -11.37 -14.45 -16.23
N THR A 293 -12.17 -15.26 -15.55
CA THR A 293 -13.54 -14.90 -15.14
C THR A 293 -13.61 -14.23 -13.78
N ILE A 294 -12.50 -14.26 -13.03
CA ILE A 294 -12.41 -13.55 -11.74
C ILE A 294 -12.34 -12.05 -11.98
N LEU A 295 -13.12 -11.31 -11.21
CA LEU A 295 -13.08 -9.85 -11.17
C LEU A 295 -12.33 -9.41 -9.93
N ASP A 296 -11.39 -8.51 -10.11
CA ASP A 296 -10.79 -7.73 -9.03
C ASP A 296 -11.65 -6.48 -8.80
N ASN A 297 -11.68 -6.03 -7.55
CA ASN A 297 -12.37 -4.83 -7.13
C ASN A 297 -11.37 -4.00 -6.32
N GLU A 298 -11.04 -2.83 -6.80
CA GLU A 298 -10.03 -1.97 -6.20
C GLU A 298 -10.65 -0.65 -5.79
N ARG A 299 -10.30 -0.17 -4.60
CA ARG A 299 -10.75 1.11 -4.07
C ARG A 299 -9.55 1.92 -3.65
N ILE A 300 -9.31 3.00 -4.37
CA ILE A 300 -8.21 3.93 -4.09
C ILE A 300 -8.78 5.31 -3.84
N VAL A 301 -8.43 5.88 -2.71
CA VAL A 301 -8.68 7.28 -2.43
C VAL A 301 -7.46 8.12 -2.82
N TYR A 302 -7.70 9.16 -3.61
CA TYR A 302 -6.74 10.21 -3.90
C TYR A 302 -7.13 11.43 -3.10
N LEU A 303 -6.18 11.99 -2.37
CA LEU A 303 -6.43 13.21 -1.60
C LEU A 303 -5.28 14.18 -1.75
N THR A 304 -5.63 15.43 -2.00
CA THR A 304 -4.72 16.58 -1.90
C THR A 304 -5.28 17.59 -0.94
N ALA A 305 -4.41 18.25 -0.20
CA ALA A 305 -4.80 19.38 0.63
C ALA A 305 -3.63 20.35 0.80
N THR A 306 -3.95 21.61 1.08
CA THR A 306 -2.98 22.70 1.19
C THR A 306 -2.82 23.09 2.66
N LYS A 307 -1.55 23.33 3.08
CA LYS A 307 -1.25 23.97 4.35
C LYS A 307 -1.36 25.47 4.18
N HIS A 308 -2.34 26.10 4.82
CA HIS A 308 -2.42 27.56 4.86
C HIS A 308 -1.38 28.18 5.78
N ALA A 309 -1.15 29.49 5.57
CA ALA A 309 -0.21 30.30 6.36
C ALA A 309 -0.68 30.47 7.81
#